data_983a284854b75d7dd3c348fe7d8a27af
#
_entry.id   983a284854b75d7dd3c348fe7d8a27af
#
_cell.length_a   1.000
_cell.length_b   1.000
_cell.length_c   1.000
_cell.angle_alpha   90.00
_cell.angle_beta   90.00
_cell.angle_gamma   90.00
#
_symmetry.space_group_name_H-M   'P 1'
#
loop_
_entity.id
_entity.type
_entity.pdbx_description
1 polymer ?
#
loop_
_entity_poly.entity_id
_entity_poly.type
_entity_poly.pdbx_seq_one_letter_code
_entity_poly.pdbx_strand_id
1 'polypeptide(L)'
;MLFRSHGNGASFRLLEQCGADSINPVRDLSLDMLCALRASVSVPLDVHTDCPEGSGGFIRTYEAPEIVRCCAPVYLKIGNSALAAHGSLPTEADAARMAQQAAIVMEMLERYLPEARQLARGEGRGLVAEAEVRV
;
A
#
# COMPACT_ATOMS: atom_id res chain seq x y z
N MET A 1 11.63 -9.79 0.18
CA MET A 1 12.40 -8.76 -0.57
C MET A 1 11.43 -7.75 -1.16
N LEU A 2 11.58 -6.47 -0.83
CA LEU A 2 10.70 -5.40 -1.31
C LEU A 2 11.34 -4.72 -2.53
N PHE A 3 10.66 -4.74 -3.67
CA PHE A 3 11.09 -4.06 -4.89
C PHE A 3 10.27 -2.79 -5.11
N ARG A 4 10.94 -1.67 -5.35
CA ARG A 4 10.32 -0.36 -5.51
C ARG A 4 10.10 0.02 -6.96
N SER A 5 8.96 0.67 -7.21
CA SER A 5 8.69 1.51 -8.39
C SER A 5 8.71 0.82 -9.74
N HIS A 6 7.85 -0.16 -9.93
CA HIS A 6 7.59 -0.77 -11.23
C HIS A 6 6.18 -0.41 -11.72
N GLY A 7 6.03 -0.19 -13.03
CA GLY A 7 4.79 0.30 -13.64
C GLY A 7 4.20 -0.58 -14.74
N ASN A 8 4.70 -1.82 -14.93
CA ASN A 8 4.16 -2.71 -15.95
C ASN A 8 4.10 -4.18 -15.49
N GLY A 9 3.16 -4.93 -16.03
CA GLY A 9 2.91 -6.31 -15.63
C GLY A 9 4.05 -7.29 -15.93
N ALA A 10 4.91 -7.01 -16.90
CA ALA A 10 6.05 -7.88 -17.19
C ALA A 10 7.10 -7.82 -16.08
N SER A 11 7.43 -6.61 -15.61
CA SER A 11 8.34 -6.44 -14.47
C SER A 11 7.74 -7.01 -13.18
N PHE A 12 6.45 -6.93 -12.98
CA PHE A 12 5.77 -7.52 -11.83
C PHE A 12 5.89 -9.04 -11.82
N ARG A 13 5.61 -9.71 -12.96
CA ARG A 13 5.79 -11.16 -13.09
C ARG A 13 7.24 -11.60 -12.84
N LEU A 14 8.19 -10.83 -13.35
CA LEU A 14 9.60 -11.11 -13.11
C LEU A 14 9.96 -11.04 -11.63
N LEU A 15 9.49 -10.00 -10.93
CA LEU A 15 9.73 -9.84 -9.50
C LEU A 15 9.11 -10.97 -8.67
N GLU A 16 7.89 -11.37 -8.99
CA GLU A 16 7.24 -12.51 -8.35
C GLU A 16 8.02 -13.81 -8.59
N GLN A 17 8.50 -14.06 -9.83
CA GLN A 17 9.35 -15.20 -10.15
C GLN A 17 10.69 -15.17 -9.42
N CYS A 18 11.21 -13.98 -9.11
CA CYS A 18 12.41 -13.79 -8.28
C CYS A 18 12.14 -13.95 -6.77
N GLY A 19 10.92 -14.28 -6.36
CA GLY A 19 10.58 -14.53 -4.97
C GLY A 19 10.21 -13.27 -4.17
N ALA A 20 9.66 -12.24 -4.82
CA ALA A 20 9.11 -11.09 -4.09
C ALA A 20 7.90 -11.52 -3.26
N ASP A 21 7.85 -11.11 -1.99
CA ASP A 21 6.73 -11.36 -1.09
C ASP A 21 5.58 -10.36 -1.28
N SER A 22 5.92 -9.15 -1.70
CA SER A 22 4.99 -8.11 -2.13
C SER A 22 5.66 -7.18 -3.14
N ILE A 23 4.86 -6.42 -3.90
CA ILE A 23 5.37 -5.51 -4.92
C ILE A 23 4.75 -4.14 -4.75
N ASN A 24 5.61 -3.10 -4.73
CA ASN A 24 5.18 -1.72 -4.64
C ASN A 24 5.09 -1.11 -6.05
N PRO A 25 3.89 -0.81 -6.58
CA PRO A 25 3.74 -0.09 -7.84
C PRO A 25 4.22 1.37 -7.72
N VAL A 26 4.44 2.01 -8.86
CA VAL A 26 4.62 3.47 -8.88
C VAL A 26 3.38 4.16 -8.29
N ARG A 27 3.56 5.35 -7.71
CA ARG A 27 2.58 5.93 -6.80
C ARG A 27 1.33 6.49 -7.46
N ASP A 28 1.45 6.98 -8.68
CA ASP A 28 0.45 7.81 -9.39
C ASP A 28 -0.36 7.04 -10.44
N LEU A 29 -0.47 5.73 -10.29
CA LEU A 29 -1.25 4.90 -11.21
C LEU A 29 -2.75 5.08 -10.99
N SER A 30 -3.50 5.09 -12.11
CA SER A 30 -4.95 5.02 -12.07
C SER A 30 -5.44 3.65 -11.56
N LEU A 31 -6.71 3.57 -11.18
CA LEU A 31 -7.32 2.30 -10.77
C LEU A 31 -7.24 1.24 -11.87
N ASP A 32 -7.48 1.61 -13.13
CA ASP A 32 -7.37 0.68 -14.26
C ASP A 32 -5.97 0.10 -14.42
N MET A 33 -4.95 0.95 -14.24
CA MET A 33 -3.55 0.50 -14.27
C MET A 33 -3.23 -0.42 -13.10
N LEU A 34 -3.72 -0.11 -11.90
CA LEU A 34 -3.58 -0.97 -10.73
C LEU A 34 -4.27 -2.32 -10.92
N CYS A 35 -5.49 -2.35 -11.48
CA CYS A 35 -6.21 -3.57 -11.83
C CYS A 35 -5.41 -4.42 -12.84
N ALA A 36 -4.83 -3.79 -13.86
CA ALA A 36 -4.00 -4.49 -14.84
C ALA A 36 -2.72 -5.09 -14.21
N LEU A 37 -2.09 -4.37 -13.28
CA LEU A 37 -0.95 -4.89 -12.52
C LEU A 37 -1.37 -6.04 -11.61
N ARG A 38 -2.50 -5.92 -10.90
CA ARG A 38 -3.05 -7.00 -10.07
C ARG A 38 -3.27 -8.27 -10.88
N ALA A 39 -3.84 -8.17 -12.08
CA ALA A 39 -4.08 -9.29 -12.96
C ALA A 39 -2.78 -10.01 -13.42
N SER A 40 -1.63 -9.38 -13.27
CA SER A 40 -0.34 -9.93 -13.73
C SER A 40 0.39 -10.77 -12.69
N VAL A 41 0.04 -10.67 -11.39
CA VAL A 41 0.74 -11.34 -10.27
C VAL A 41 -0.25 -11.81 -9.21
N SER A 42 0.19 -12.69 -8.32
CA SER A 42 -0.61 -13.19 -7.19
C SER A 42 -0.15 -12.65 -5.84
N VAL A 43 1.10 -12.18 -5.73
CA VAL A 43 1.61 -11.58 -4.48
C VAL A 43 0.91 -10.27 -4.15
N PRO A 44 0.82 -9.89 -2.88
CA PRO A 44 0.22 -8.62 -2.47
C PRO A 44 0.85 -7.40 -3.14
N LEU A 45 0.05 -6.38 -3.39
CA LEU A 45 0.53 -5.07 -3.83
C LEU A 45 0.61 -4.10 -2.65
N ASP A 46 1.64 -3.25 -2.61
CA ASP A 46 1.83 -2.20 -1.61
C ASP A 46 1.44 -0.85 -2.20
N VAL A 47 0.18 -0.47 -2.11
CA VAL A 47 -0.36 0.72 -2.79
C VAL A 47 -0.36 1.94 -1.88
N HIS A 48 0.21 3.04 -2.34
CA HIS A 48 0.17 4.32 -1.64
C HIS A 48 -1.20 4.97 -1.76
N THR A 49 -1.78 5.41 -0.64
CA THR A 49 -2.99 6.24 -0.58
C THR A 49 -2.66 7.72 -0.49
N ASP A 50 -1.39 8.05 -0.21
CA ASP A 50 -0.91 9.42 -0.12
C ASP A 50 0.59 9.51 -0.42
N CYS A 51 1.06 10.71 -0.73
CA CYS A 51 2.44 10.98 -1.09
C CYS A 51 2.86 12.36 -0.56
N PRO A 52 4.09 12.52 -0.05
CA PRO A 52 4.61 13.82 0.34
C PRO A 52 4.66 14.81 -0.84
N GLU A 53 4.49 16.10 -0.55
CA GLU A 53 4.53 17.17 -1.56
C GLU A 53 5.83 17.14 -2.39
N GLY A 54 6.96 16.94 -1.75
CA GLY A 54 8.28 16.83 -2.42
C GLY A 54 8.42 15.62 -3.37
N SER A 55 7.44 14.73 -3.40
CA SER A 55 7.37 13.56 -4.30
C SER A 55 6.13 13.56 -5.19
N GLY A 56 5.57 14.74 -5.47
CA GLY A 56 4.43 14.93 -6.34
C GLY A 56 3.11 15.24 -5.62
N GLY A 57 3.02 15.02 -4.33
CA GLY A 57 1.92 15.40 -3.44
C GLY A 57 0.53 14.93 -3.91
N PHE A 58 0.00 13.87 -3.33
CA PHE A 58 -1.40 13.50 -3.54
C PHE A 58 -1.99 12.88 -2.27
N ILE A 59 -3.30 12.95 -2.16
CA ILE A 59 -4.10 12.24 -1.16
C ILE A 59 -5.29 11.62 -1.90
N ARG A 60 -5.43 10.29 -1.81
CA ARG A 60 -6.48 9.51 -2.46
C ARG A 60 -7.15 8.52 -1.51
N THR A 61 -7.29 8.91 -0.25
CA THR A 61 -7.89 8.05 0.79
C THR A 61 -9.32 7.64 0.45
N TYR A 62 -10.06 8.50 -0.27
CA TYR A 62 -11.42 8.21 -0.75
C TYR A 62 -11.48 7.09 -1.80
N GLU A 63 -10.36 6.76 -2.46
CA GLU A 63 -10.29 5.64 -3.39
C GLU A 63 -9.92 4.31 -2.71
N ALA A 64 -9.66 4.30 -1.40
CA ALA A 64 -9.23 3.10 -0.69
C ALA A 64 -10.17 1.91 -0.90
N PRO A 65 -11.51 2.05 -0.88
CA PRO A 65 -12.42 0.94 -1.17
C PRO A 65 -12.21 0.34 -2.56
N GLU A 66 -12.05 1.20 -3.58
CA GLU A 66 -11.83 0.74 -4.96
C GLU A 66 -10.44 0.13 -5.14
N ILE A 67 -9.42 0.68 -4.49
CA ILE A 67 -8.08 0.09 -4.48
C ILE A 67 -8.12 -1.32 -3.87
N VAL A 68 -8.81 -1.51 -2.75
CA VAL A 68 -8.94 -2.83 -2.11
C VAL A 68 -9.73 -3.78 -3.01
N ARG A 69 -10.86 -3.33 -3.57
CA ARG A 69 -11.68 -4.15 -4.47
C ARG A 69 -10.90 -4.63 -5.70
N CYS A 70 -10.07 -3.75 -6.27
CA CYS A 70 -9.27 -4.01 -7.45
C CYS A 70 -8.01 -4.82 -7.16
N CYS A 71 -7.32 -4.53 -6.04
CA CYS A 71 -5.94 -4.96 -5.81
C CYS A 71 -5.77 -6.03 -4.74
N ALA A 72 -6.83 -6.44 -4.04
CA ALA A 72 -6.68 -7.44 -2.98
C ALA A 72 -6.04 -8.77 -3.48
N PRO A 73 -5.13 -9.39 -2.72
CA PRO A 73 -4.60 -8.92 -1.44
C PRO A 73 -3.70 -7.69 -1.59
N VAL A 74 -3.90 -6.68 -0.75
CA VAL A 74 -3.22 -5.38 -0.86
C VAL A 74 -2.86 -4.82 0.52
N TYR A 75 -1.70 -4.18 0.61
CA TYR A 75 -1.29 -3.34 1.73
C TYR A 75 -1.49 -1.88 1.35
N LEU A 76 -2.30 -1.16 2.10
CA LEU A 76 -2.46 0.27 1.92
C LEU A 76 -1.38 1.00 2.71
N LYS A 77 -0.54 1.76 2.01
CA LYS A 77 0.49 2.62 2.61
C LYS A 77 -0.11 3.99 2.88
N ILE A 78 -0.24 4.31 4.15
CA ILE A 78 -0.96 5.47 4.66
C ILE A 78 0.00 6.36 5.45
N GLY A 79 -0.20 7.67 5.39
CA GLY A 79 0.47 8.63 6.25
C GLY A 79 1.75 9.24 5.70
N ASN A 80 2.13 8.92 4.46
CA ASN A 80 3.34 9.47 3.86
C ASN A 80 3.29 10.99 3.67
N SER A 81 2.11 11.55 3.41
CA SER A 81 1.90 13.00 3.25
C SER A 81 2.05 13.78 4.57
N ALA A 82 2.01 13.10 5.71
CA ALA A 82 2.23 13.73 7.01
C ALA A 82 3.71 14.10 7.24
N LEU A 83 4.63 13.49 6.50
CA LEU A 83 6.07 13.73 6.63
C LEU A 83 6.51 14.92 5.78
N ALA A 84 7.41 15.76 6.33
CA ALA A 84 7.97 16.89 5.60
C ALA A 84 8.80 16.44 4.39
N ALA A 85 9.50 15.31 4.52
CA ALA A 85 10.29 14.73 3.44
C ALA A 85 10.35 13.20 3.57
N HIS A 86 10.56 12.54 2.44
CA HIS A 86 10.74 11.08 2.44
C HIS A 86 11.98 10.69 3.23
N GLY A 87 11.81 9.82 4.22
CA GLY A 87 12.90 9.34 5.09
C GLY A 87 13.20 10.22 6.30
N SER A 88 12.47 11.33 6.52
CA SER A 88 12.54 12.07 7.78
C SER A 88 11.97 11.23 8.93
N LEU A 89 12.55 11.40 10.12
CA LEU A 89 11.98 10.80 11.32
C LEU A 89 10.66 11.51 11.65
N PRO A 90 9.56 10.76 11.89
CA PRO A 90 8.29 11.37 12.25
C PRO A 90 8.35 11.99 13.65
N THR A 91 7.74 13.15 13.79
CA THR A 91 7.45 13.76 15.08
C THR A 91 6.16 13.15 15.69
N GLU A 92 5.87 13.47 16.95
CA GLU A 92 4.59 13.09 17.57
C GLU A 92 3.39 13.66 16.82
N ALA A 93 3.50 14.89 16.34
CA ALA A 93 2.46 15.52 15.51
C ALA A 93 2.30 14.82 14.16
N ASP A 94 3.37 14.33 13.54
CA ASP A 94 3.29 13.52 12.32
C ASP A 94 2.60 12.19 12.59
N ALA A 95 2.95 11.52 13.68
CA ALA A 95 2.31 10.26 14.09
C ALA A 95 0.80 10.43 14.32
N ALA A 96 0.38 11.53 14.95
CA ALA A 96 -1.03 11.85 15.14
C ALA A 96 -1.76 12.06 13.79
N ARG A 97 -1.14 12.77 12.84
CA ARG A 97 -1.70 12.94 11.49
C ARG A 97 -1.78 11.62 10.72
N MET A 98 -0.76 10.78 10.82
CA MET A 98 -0.78 9.44 10.21
C MET A 98 -1.91 8.58 10.77
N ALA A 99 -2.11 8.58 12.09
CA ALA A 99 -3.20 7.86 12.74
C ALA A 99 -4.58 8.37 12.28
N GLN A 100 -4.73 9.69 12.13
CA GLN A 100 -5.97 10.28 11.62
C GLN A 100 -6.24 9.86 10.17
N GLN A 101 -5.23 9.87 9.31
CA GLN A 101 -5.38 9.40 7.92
C GLN A 101 -5.73 7.91 7.86
N ALA A 102 -5.14 7.08 8.72
CA ALA A 102 -5.50 5.67 8.81
C ALA A 102 -6.95 5.48 9.26
N ALA A 103 -7.42 6.25 10.24
CA ALA A 103 -8.82 6.22 10.68
C ALA A 103 -9.80 6.59 9.55
N ILE A 104 -9.47 7.61 8.74
CA ILE A 104 -10.28 7.98 7.57
C ILE A 104 -10.34 6.83 6.55
N VAL A 105 -9.22 6.19 6.25
CA VAL A 105 -9.20 5.04 5.33
C VAL A 105 -10.06 3.89 5.86
N MET A 106 -9.96 3.58 7.15
CA MET A 106 -10.79 2.53 7.77
C MET A 106 -12.28 2.87 7.72
N GLU A 107 -12.66 4.11 8.02
CA GLU A 107 -14.05 4.58 7.90
C GLU A 107 -14.57 4.44 6.45
N MET A 108 -13.76 4.79 5.46
CA MET A 108 -14.10 4.63 4.05
C MET A 108 -14.32 3.17 3.68
N LEU A 109 -13.46 2.26 4.16
CA LEU A 109 -13.61 0.82 3.92
C LEU A 109 -14.88 0.28 4.59
N GLU A 110 -15.11 0.58 5.87
CA GLU A 110 -16.30 0.15 6.58
C GLU A 110 -17.59 0.62 5.91
N ARG A 111 -17.58 1.83 5.36
CA ARG A 111 -18.76 2.45 4.75
C ARG A 111 -19.04 1.94 3.33
N TYR A 112 -18.02 1.73 2.51
CA TYR A 112 -18.17 1.49 1.08
C TYR A 112 -17.72 0.11 0.61
N LEU A 113 -17.05 -0.66 1.49
CA LEU A 113 -16.62 -2.03 1.23
C LEU A 113 -16.65 -2.85 2.54
N PRO A 114 -17.81 -2.97 3.20
CA PRO A 114 -17.93 -3.61 4.51
C PRO A 114 -17.55 -5.09 4.52
N GLU A 115 -17.54 -5.74 3.35
CA GLU A 115 -17.09 -7.12 3.18
C GLU A 115 -15.55 -7.26 3.16
N ALA A 116 -14.80 -6.18 3.07
CA ALA A 116 -13.34 -6.24 3.12
C ALA A 116 -12.87 -6.74 4.48
N ARG A 117 -11.98 -7.72 4.46
CA ARG A 117 -11.38 -8.27 5.67
C ARG A 117 -9.97 -7.72 5.85
N GLN A 118 -9.74 -7.05 6.96
CA GLN A 118 -8.39 -6.73 7.40
C GLN A 118 -7.75 -7.99 7.98
N LEU A 119 -6.57 -8.36 7.47
CA LEU A 119 -5.80 -9.46 8.02
C LEU A 119 -5.10 -9.04 9.31
N ALA A 120 -5.09 -9.93 10.31
CA ALA A 120 -4.28 -9.74 11.49
C ALA A 120 -2.79 -9.92 11.16
N ARG A 121 -1.94 -9.43 12.06
CA ARG A 121 -0.49 -9.61 11.94
C ARG A 121 -0.16 -11.11 11.89
N GLY A 122 0.58 -11.53 10.87
CA GLY A 122 0.95 -12.93 10.67
C GLY A 122 -0.01 -13.76 9.80
N GLU A 123 -1.17 -13.22 9.43
CA GLU A 123 -2.13 -13.93 8.58
C GLU A 123 -1.86 -13.79 7.07
N GLY A 124 -1.07 -12.82 6.65
CA GLY A 124 -0.79 -12.54 5.24
C GLY A 124 0.65 -12.76 4.84
N ARG A 125 0.91 -12.78 3.53
CA ARG A 125 2.26 -12.66 2.97
C ARG A 125 2.74 -11.21 3.03
N GLY A 126 4.05 -11.01 3.01
CA GLY A 126 4.68 -9.71 2.86
C GLY A 126 5.38 -9.23 4.13
N LEU A 127 5.35 -7.95 4.42
CA LEU A 127 6.11 -7.29 5.49
C LEU A 127 5.90 -7.87 6.91
N VAL A 128 4.91 -8.71 7.07
CA VAL A 128 4.59 -9.33 8.36
C VAL A 128 5.49 -10.52 8.68
N ALA A 129 6.06 -11.17 7.68
CA ALA A 129 6.97 -12.30 7.86
C ALA A 129 8.27 -11.91 8.58
N GLU A 130 8.66 -10.63 8.53
CA GLU A 130 9.86 -10.13 9.22
C GLU A 130 9.75 -10.17 10.76
N ALA A 131 8.56 -10.35 11.30
CA ALA A 131 8.38 -10.48 12.74
C ALA A 131 8.76 -11.87 13.29
N GLU A 132 9.03 -12.82 12.41
CA GLU A 132 9.53 -14.15 12.76
C GLU A 132 11.08 -14.26 12.72
N VAL A 133 11.79 -13.17 12.63
CA VAL A 133 13.25 -13.20 12.88
C VAL A 133 13.45 -13.64 14.33
N ARG A 134 13.62 -14.93 14.49
CA ARG A 134 14.01 -15.55 15.74
C ARG A 134 15.41 -15.03 16.09
N VAL A 135 15.49 -14.31 17.19
CA VAL A 135 16.73 -14.05 17.88
C VAL A 135 17.27 -15.37 18.44
#